data_9471567038a0114079e74063b3b3a6ee
#
_entry.id   9471567038a0114079e74063b3b3a6ee
#
_cell.length_a   1.000
_cell.length_b   1.000
_cell.length_c   1.000
_cell.angle_alpha   90.00
_cell.angle_beta   90.00
_cell.angle_gamma   90.00
#
_symmetry.space_group_name_H-M   'P 1'
#
loop_
_entity.id
_entity.type
_entity.pdbx_description
1 polymer ?
#
loop_
_entity_poly.entity_id
_entity_poly.type
_entity_poly.pdbx_seq_one_letter_code
_entity_poly.pdbx_strand_id
1 'polypeptide(L)'
;IWGELVPYGELWRAGANSPTRVELTEPSTIFGASVPAGAYTLLVLPSATEWTIILNRDPSGRGYSGHDPAHDVARGSVTPADAPMRERLTFTFDDTTDSSTGLVLDWAGKRAVIPIQFDTAALVDARITATVGQAWRPHFNAGRYLLEQPGQQARALELLERSVAIQSTWWNEWFLARALAANGRAAEAIPHAERALEIGAQDPVMTGAFAPDIRAALEEWR
;
A
#
# COMPACT_ATOMS: atom_id res chain seq x y z
N ILE A 1 17.46 29.42 22.36
CA ILE A 1 16.37 28.67 21.69
C ILE A 1 15.83 27.62 22.64
N TRP A 2 16.69 26.66 23.04
CA TRP A 2 16.27 25.55 23.93
C TRP A 2 16.15 26.06 25.37
N GLY A 3 15.00 25.82 26.01
CA GLY A 3 14.66 26.33 27.34
C GLY A 3 14.08 27.76 27.37
N GLU A 4 14.05 28.45 26.21
CA GLU A 4 13.50 29.83 26.09
C GLU A 4 12.44 29.89 25.01
N LEU A 5 12.83 30.01 23.72
CA LEU A 5 11.91 30.06 22.57
C LEU A 5 11.15 28.72 22.42
N VAL A 6 11.82 27.61 22.72
CA VAL A 6 11.24 26.27 22.87
C VAL A 6 11.43 25.88 24.34
N PRO A 7 10.43 26.12 25.21
CA PRO A 7 10.55 25.89 26.66
C PRO A 7 10.70 24.38 26.96
N TYR A 8 11.52 24.07 27.95
CA TYR A 8 11.62 22.72 28.45
C TYR A 8 10.35 22.32 29.22
N GLY A 9 9.91 21.08 29.05
CA GLY A 9 8.71 20.55 29.71
C GLY A 9 7.41 20.97 29.04
N GLU A 10 7.46 21.71 27.93
CA GLU A 10 6.28 22.08 27.16
C GLU A 10 6.26 21.36 25.80
N LEU A 11 5.08 20.96 25.37
CA LEU A 11 4.90 20.28 24.11
C LEU A 11 5.08 21.25 22.94
N TRP A 12 5.98 20.91 22.03
CA TRP A 12 6.31 21.72 20.85
C TRP A 12 5.94 20.98 19.56
N ARG A 13 5.32 21.69 18.62
CA ARG A 13 4.88 21.18 17.31
C ARG A 13 6.01 20.97 16.28
N ALA A 14 7.25 20.97 16.73
CA ALA A 14 8.46 20.80 15.90
C ALA A 14 8.54 21.78 14.71
N GLY A 15 7.98 22.97 14.86
CA GLY A 15 7.92 23.99 13.81
C GLY A 15 7.40 25.32 14.34
N ALA A 16 7.36 26.36 13.48
CA ALA A 16 6.98 27.72 13.86
C ALA A 16 5.48 28.03 13.69
N ASN A 17 4.85 27.48 12.65
CA ASN A 17 3.45 27.79 12.29
C ASN A 17 2.57 26.54 12.41
N SER A 18 2.28 25.87 11.29
CA SER A 18 1.62 24.59 11.32
C SER A 18 2.52 23.53 11.96
N PRO A 19 1.95 22.51 12.60
CA PRO A 19 2.72 21.37 13.09
C PRO A 19 3.51 20.69 11.97
N THR A 20 4.69 20.21 12.28
CA THR A 20 5.47 19.40 11.35
C THR A 20 4.73 18.09 11.09
N ARG A 21 4.51 17.79 9.82
CA ARG A 21 3.83 16.59 9.36
C ARG A 21 4.85 15.56 8.87
N VAL A 22 4.69 14.35 9.34
CA VAL A 22 5.40 13.16 8.84
C VAL A 22 4.42 12.29 8.09
N GLU A 23 4.72 11.96 6.84
CA GLU A 23 3.92 11.06 6.02
C GLU A 23 4.71 9.78 5.77
N LEU A 24 4.12 8.65 6.15
CA LEU A 24 4.64 7.31 5.94
C LEU A 24 3.82 6.67 4.81
N THR A 25 4.48 6.31 3.73
CA THR A 25 3.83 5.62 2.60
C THR A 25 3.67 4.13 2.84
N GLU A 26 4.44 3.58 3.77
CA GLU A 26 4.41 2.16 4.13
C GLU A 26 4.37 2.01 5.65
N PRO A 27 3.82 0.90 6.19
CA PRO A 27 3.89 0.60 7.61
C PRO A 27 5.33 0.56 8.10
N SER A 28 5.57 1.09 9.29
CA SER A 28 6.91 1.18 9.89
C SER A 28 6.89 0.87 11.37
N THR A 29 8.07 0.70 11.95
CA THR A 29 8.27 0.60 13.39
C THR A 29 9.04 1.83 13.87
N ILE A 30 8.47 2.58 14.82
CA ILE A 30 9.08 3.78 15.40
C ILE A 30 9.05 3.65 16.93
N PHE A 31 10.21 3.67 17.56
CA PHE A 31 10.36 3.38 19.00
C PHE A 31 9.72 2.05 19.45
N GLY A 32 9.76 1.04 18.59
CA GLY A 32 9.16 -0.27 18.85
C GLY A 32 7.64 -0.34 18.65
N ALA A 33 6.98 0.77 18.40
CA ALA A 33 5.56 0.80 18.05
C ALA A 33 5.33 0.57 16.57
N SER A 34 4.35 -0.27 16.22
CA SER A 34 3.89 -0.43 14.84
C SER A 34 3.06 0.77 14.41
N VAL A 35 3.54 1.50 13.40
CA VAL A 35 2.91 2.71 12.87
C VAL A 35 2.43 2.43 11.45
N PRO A 36 1.12 2.44 11.19
CA PRO A 36 0.57 2.25 9.85
C PRO A 36 1.04 3.31 8.84
N ALA A 37 0.90 3.03 7.55
CA ALA A 37 1.00 4.08 6.54
C ALA A 37 -0.03 5.18 6.83
N GLY A 38 0.37 6.43 6.66
CA GLY A 38 -0.49 7.58 6.95
C GLY A 38 0.26 8.86 7.23
N ALA A 39 -0.48 9.90 7.56
CA ALA A 39 0.05 11.20 7.89
C ALA A 39 -0.12 11.48 9.39
N TYR A 40 0.94 11.99 9.99
CA TYR A 40 1.05 12.19 11.44
C TYR A 40 1.58 13.57 11.76
N THR A 41 1.15 14.14 12.87
CA THR A 41 1.76 15.32 13.47
C THR A 41 2.97 14.88 14.29
N LEU A 42 4.12 15.51 14.07
CA LEU A 42 5.31 15.35 14.90
C LEU A 42 5.27 16.36 16.05
N LEU A 43 5.29 15.84 17.25
CA LEU A 43 5.36 16.63 18.48
C LEU A 43 6.64 16.26 19.26
N VAL A 44 7.22 17.24 19.91
CA VAL A 44 8.41 17.06 20.75
C VAL A 44 8.15 17.69 22.13
N LEU A 45 8.44 16.95 23.17
CA LEU A 45 8.51 17.46 24.53
C LEU A 45 9.99 17.52 24.95
N PRO A 46 10.64 18.67 24.80
CA PRO A 46 12.07 18.78 25.06
C PRO A 46 12.35 18.91 26.55
N SER A 47 13.49 18.37 26.97
CA SER A 47 14.12 18.69 28.26
C SER A 47 15.61 19.02 28.05
N ALA A 48 16.31 19.32 29.10
CA ALA A 48 17.74 19.64 29.03
C ALA A 48 18.58 18.41 28.54
N THR A 49 18.14 17.21 28.82
CA THR A 49 18.91 15.97 28.60
C THR A 49 18.24 14.97 27.69
N GLU A 50 16.92 14.98 27.63
CA GLU A 50 16.15 13.98 26.89
C GLU A 50 14.92 14.64 26.24
N TRP A 51 14.60 14.25 25.02
CA TRP A 51 13.42 14.73 24.33
C TRP A 51 12.45 13.57 24.09
N THR A 52 11.21 13.75 24.52
CA THR A 52 10.14 12.82 24.13
C THR A 52 9.62 13.19 22.76
N ILE A 53 9.64 12.24 21.84
CA ILE A 53 9.12 12.36 20.48
C ILE A 53 7.78 11.65 20.43
N ILE A 54 6.80 12.30 19.80
CA ILE A 54 5.44 11.78 19.67
C ILE A 54 5.01 11.90 18.21
N LEU A 55 4.48 10.84 17.66
CA LEU A 55 3.69 10.87 16.41
C LEU A 55 2.22 10.73 16.77
N ASN A 56 1.44 11.75 16.43
CA ASN A 56 0.02 11.81 16.72
C ASN A 56 -0.81 11.70 15.43
N ARG A 57 -1.89 10.94 15.46
CA ARG A 57 -2.73 10.63 14.29
C ARG A 57 -3.56 11.82 13.80
N ASP A 58 -3.67 12.89 14.57
CA ASP A 58 -4.37 14.09 14.13
C ASP A 58 -3.49 14.97 13.22
N PRO A 59 -3.61 14.85 11.88
CA PRO A 59 -2.82 15.65 10.95
C PRO A 59 -3.35 17.08 10.81
N SER A 60 -4.57 17.33 11.26
CA SER A 60 -5.19 18.67 11.30
C SER A 60 -4.79 19.43 12.56
N GLY A 61 -4.02 18.78 13.42
CA GLY A 61 -3.71 19.21 14.78
C GLY A 61 -3.33 20.67 14.86
N ARG A 62 -4.03 21.38 15.70
CA ARG A 62 -3.74 22.79 16.02
C ARG A 62 -2.46 22.93 16.86
N GLY A 63 -1.52 21.99 16.64
CA GLY A 63 -0.29 21.88 17.41
C GLY A 63 -0.54 21.37 18.84
N TYR A 64 0.34 21.80 19.75
CA TYR A 64 0.31 21.37 21.14
C TYR A 64 -1.02 21.68 21.88
N SER A 65 -1.76 22.71 21.48
CA SER A 65 -3.00 23.12 22.17
C SER A 65 -4.20 22.19 21.96
N GLY A 66 -4.09 21.24 21.04
CA GLY A 66 -5.12 20.25 20.75
C GLY A 66 -4.63 18.80 20.85
N HIS A 67 -3.46 18.58 21.44
CA HIS A 67 -2.91 17.23 21.59
C HIS A 67 -3.80 16.37 22.50
N ASP A 68 -4.28 15.27 21.94
CA ASP A 68 -4.95 14.20 22.66
C ASP A 68 -4.05 12.96 22.64
N PRO A 69 -3.56 12.52 23.83
CA PRO A 69 -2.70 11.33 23.92
C PRO A 69 -3.36 10.04 23.42
N ALA A 70 -4.69 9.98 23.35
CA ALA A 70 -5.40 8.83 22.79
C ALA A 70 -5.12 8.64 21.28
N HIS A 71 -4.63 9.67 20.60
CA HIS A 71 -4.25 9.65 19.21
C HIS A 71 -2.75 9.46 18.98
N ASP A 72 -1.93 9.27 20.03
CA ASP A 72 -0.51 8.96 19.88
C ASP A 72 -0.34 7.55 19.30
N VAL A 73 0.35 7.44 18.17
CA VAL A 73 0.63 6.16 17.51
C VAL A 73 2.04 5.65 17.79
N ALA A 74 2.97 6.56 18.09
CA ALA A 74 4.30 6.23 18.56
C ALA A 74 4.78 7.28 19.55
N ARG A 75 5.48 6.83 20.57
CA ARG A 75 6.09 7.68 21.60
C ARG A 75 7.39 7.06 22.06
N GLY A 76 8.45 7.85 22.10
CA GLY A 76 9.75 7.40 22.58
C GLY A 76 10.66 8.56 22.92
N SER A 77 11.78 8.25 23.53
CA SER A 77 12.76 9.21 23.99
C SER A 77 14.02 9.18 23.14
N VAL A 78 14.59 10.34 22.89
CA VAL A 78 15.90 10.52 22.28
C VAL A 78 16.75 11.46 23.11
N THR A 79 18.03 11.15 23.24
CA THR A 79 19.01 12.08 23.82
C THR A 79 19.57 12.95 22.70
N PRO A 80 19.28 14.27 22.67
CA PRO A 80 19.80 15.13 21.62
C PRO A 80 21.32 15.28 21.77
N ALA A 81 22.04 15.00 20.70
CA ALA A 81 23.50 15.20 20.64
C ALA A 81 23.84 16.67 20.35
N ASP A 82 25.02 17.06 20.79
CA ASP A 82 25.61 18.34 20.35
C ASP A 82 25.98 18.23 18.86
N ALA A 83 25.68 19.29 18.11
CA ALA A 83 25.91 19.35 16.68
C ALA A 83 26.43 20.77 16.29
N PRO A 84 27.04 20.95 15.11
CA PRO A 84 27.39 22.27 14.61
C PRO A 84 26.18 23.22 14.62
N MET A 85 26.42 24.47 14.92
CA MET A 85 25.35 25.47 14.97
C MET A 85 24.62 25.57 13.64
N ARG A 86 23.33 25.33 13.68
CA ARG A 86 22.41 25.47 12.55
C ARG A 86 21.34 26.49 12.92
N GLU A 87 21.30 27.58 12.20
CA GLU A 87 20.37 28.68 12.48
C GLU A 87 18.93 28.31 12.14
N ARG A 88 18.73 27.55 11.05
CA ARG A 88 17.39 27.14 10.58
C ARG A 88 17.09 25.75 11.04
N LEU A 89 15.89 25.55 11.61
CA LEU A 89 15.34 24.23 11.87
C LEU A 89 15.32 23.41 10.57
N THR A 90 15.96 22.27 10.61
CA THR A 90 16.12 21.40 9.44
C THR A 90 15.73 19.98 9.79
N PHE A 91 14.97 19.35 8.90
CA PHE A 91 14.72 17.92 8.93
C PHE A 91 15.43 17.27 7.76
N THR A 92 16.13 16.18 8.02
CA THR A 92 16.82 15.35 7.02
C THR A 92 16.60 13.87 7.34
N PHE A 93 16.85 13.02 6.35
CA PHE A 93 16.98 11.58 6.57
C PHE A 93 18.47 11.23 6.55
N ASP A 94 18.91 10.45 7.54
CA ASP A 94 20.32 10.07 7.71
C ASP A 94 20.41 8.57 8.05
N ASP A 95 21.59 7.99 7.90
CA ASP A 95 21.88 6.57 8.20
C ASP A 95 20.88 5.61 7.54
N THR A 96 20.48 5.89 6.29
CA THR A 96 19.51 5.09 5.55
C THR A 96 20.15 3.78 5.09
N THR A 97 19.46 2.69 5.41
CA THR A 97 19.76 1.32 5.00
C THR A 97 18.59 0.72 4.21
N ASP A 98 18.66 -0.55 3.87
CA ASP A 98 17.56 -1.26 3.19
C ASP A 98 16.30 -1.37 4.06
N SER A 99 16.41 -1.27 5.39
CA SER A 99 15.29 -1.50 6.32
C SER A 99 15.13 -0.43 7.40
N SER A 100 15.91 0.64 7.35
CA SER A 100 15.83 1.70 8.36
C SER A 100 16.30 3.04 7.84
N THR A 101 15.87 4.11 8.51
CA THR A 101 16.41 5.46 8.36
C THR A 101 16.23 6.23 9.67
N GLY A 102 17.05 7.26 9.88
CA GLY A 102 16.86 8.22 10.94
C GLY A 102 16.20 9.49 10.41
N LEU A 103 15.04 9.89 10.92
CA LEU A 103 14.53 11.24 10.73
C LEU A 103 15.24 12.15 11.71
N VAL A 104 16.07 13.02 11.20
CA VAL A 104 16.93 13.92 11.98
C VAL A 104 16.28 15.29 12.10
N LEU A 105 16.15 15.77 13.32
CA LEU A 105 15.88 17.16 13.65
C LEU A 105 17.20 17.83 14.05
N ASP A 106 17.60 18.86 13.33
CA ASP A 106 18.87 19.54 13.51
C ASP A 106 18.63 21.07 13.60
N TRP A 107 18.91 21.66 14.77
CA TRP A 107 18.69 23.08 15.03
C TRP A 107 19.44 23.59 16.26
N ALA A 108 19.96 24.81 16.16
CA ALA A 108 20.54 25.56 17.31
C ALA A 108 21.53 24.72 18.13
N GLY A 109 22.45 24.02 17.44
CA GLY A 109 23.50 23.24 18.06
C GLY A 109 23.07 21.91 18.66
N LYS A 110 21.83 21.47 18.41
CA LYS A 110 21.32 20.18 18.86
C LYS A 110 20.79 19.35 17.69
N ARG A 111 21.06 18.03 17.74
CA ARG A 111 20.62 17.04 16.77
C ARG A 111 19.90 15.92 17.49
N ALA A 112 18.65 15.65 17.12
CA ALA A 112 17.87 14.51 17.59
C ALA A 112 17.56 13.57 16.41
N VAL A 113 17.75 12.27 16.59
CA VAL A 113 17.52 11.24 15.57
C VAL A 113 16.34 10.37 16.00
N ILE A 114 15.32 10.33 15.18
CA ILE A 114 14.12 9.52 15.37
C ILE A 114 14.29 8.25 14.51
N PRO A 115 14.46 7.07 15.11
CA PRO A 115 14.66 5.84 14.33
C PRO A 115 13.36 5.40 13.68
N ILE A 116 13.41 5.09 12.39
CA ILE A 116 12.32 4.52 11.60
C ILE A 116 12.80 3.20 11.00
N GLN A 117 12.09 2.12 11.22
CA GLN A 117 12.40 0.80 10.71
C GLN A 117 11.25 0.28 9.84
N PHE A 118 11.59 -0.50 8.82
CA PHE A 118 10.64 -1.10 7.88
C PHE A 118 10.88 -2.62 7.81
N ASP A 119 9.82 -3.40 7.72
CA ASP A 119 9.92 -4.79 7.30
C ASP A 119 9.99 -4.86 5.76
N THR A 120 11.15 -4.49 5.24
CA THR A 120 11.38 -4.42 3.79
C THR A 120 11.18 -5.77 3.12
N ALA A 121 11.54 -6.87 3.79
CA ALA A 121 11.35 -8.21 3.25
C ALA A 121 9.86 -8.51 3.05
N ALA A 122 9.02 -8.26 4.06
CA ALA A 122 7.58 -8.44 3.96
C ALA A 122 6.93 -7.49 2.94
N LEU A 123 7.37 -6.23 2.87
CA LEU A 123 6.89 -5.26 1.90
C LEU A 123 7.21 -5.67 0.45
N VAL A 124 8.43 -6.14 0.21
CA VAL A 124 8.86 -6.64 -1.11
C VAL A 124 8.08 -7.90 -1.49
N ASP A 125 7.94 -8.87 -0.57
CA ASP A 125 7.18 -10.10 -0.82
C ASP A 125 5.71 -9.80 -1.15
N ALA A 126 5.07 -8.91 -0.38
CA ALA A 126 3.71 -8.46 -0.65
C ALA A 126 3.59 -7.79 -2.04
N ARG A 127 4.58 -6.97 -2.42
CA ARG A 127 4.61 -6.32 -3.73
C ARG A 127 4.81 -7.31 -4.87
N ILE A 128 5.70 -8.28 -4.70
CA ILE A 128 5.92 -9.38 -5.66
C ILE A 128 4.63 -10.17 -5.82
N THR A 129 4.03 -10.60 -4.72
CA THR A 129 2.78 -11.37 -4.72
C THR A 129 1.66 -10.63 -5.42
N ALA A 130 1.47 -9.34 -5.12
CA ALA A 130 0.46 -8.51 -5.77
C ALA A 130 0.71 -8.35 -7.28
N THR A 131 1.97 -8.17 -7.69
CA THR A 131 2.35 -8.00 -9.09
C THR A 131 2.18 -9.30 -9.89
N VAL A 132 2.68 -10.41 -9.35
CA VAL A 132 2.56 -11.74 -9.99
C VAL A 132 1.09 -12.16 -10.04
N GLY A 133 0.35 -11.96 -8.95
CA GLY A 133 -1.08 -12.26 -8.90
C GLY A 133 -1.96 -11.44 -9.86
N GLN A 134 -1.44 -10.35 -10.43
CA GLN A 134 -2.13 -9.56 -11.47
C GLN A 134 -1.63 -9.85 -12.90
N ALA A 135 -0.59 -10.66 -13.06
CA ALA A 135 0.04 -10.90 -14.36
C ALA A 135 -0.88 -11.53 -15.43
N TRP A 136 -1.95 -12.21 -15.00
CA TRP A 136 -2.98 -12.75 -15.90
C TRP A 136 -3.81 -11.68 -16.59
N ARG A 137 -4.01 -10.50 -15.96
CA ARG A 137 -4.94 -9.45 -16.44
C ARG A 137 -4.59 -8.85 -17.80
N PRO A 138 -3.33 -8.51 -18.12
CA PRO A 138 -2.98 -8.02 -19.45
C PRO A 138 -3.38 -9.00 -20.57
N HIS A 139 -3.12 -10.29 -20.37
CA HIS A 139 -3.50 -11.33 -21.31
C HIS A 139 -5.02 -11.47 -21.43
N PHE A 140 -5.74 -11.46 -20.31
CA PHE A 140 -7.20 -11.48 -20.30
C PHE A 140 -7.80 -10.29 -21.05
N ASN A 141 -7.37 -9.06 -20.75
CA ASN A 141 -7.92 -7.85 -21.33
C ASN A 141 -7.70 -7.80 -22.85
N ALA A 142 -6.49 -8.19 -23.30
CA ALA A 142 -6.19 -8.26 -24.72
C ALA A 142 -6.98 -9.38 -25.42
N GLY A 143 -7.03 -10.56 -24.81
CA GLY A 143 -7.80 -11.70 -25.35
C GLY A 143 -9.30 -11.39 -25.44
N ARG A 144 -9.89 -10.81 -24.40
CA ARG A 144 -11.29 -10.38 -24.41
C ARG A 144 -11.58 -9.38 -25.52
N TYR A 145 -10.71 -8.37 -25.69
CA TYR A 145 -10.87 -7.38 -26.76
C TYR A 145 -10.80 -8.03 -28.15
N LEU A 146 -9.81 -8.90 -28.37
CA LEU A 146 -9.61 -9.53 -29.67
C LEU A 146 -10.71 -10.54 -30.00
N LEU A 147 -11.35 -11.16 -29.02
CA LEU A 147 -12.45 -12.08 -29.22
C LEU A 147 -13.63 -11.43 -29.97
N GLU A 148 -13.86 -10.15 -29.74
CA GLU A 148 -14.91 -9.37 -30.39
C GLU A 148 -14.49 -8.79 -31.76
N GLN A 149 -13.21 -8.99 -32.18
CA GLN A 149 -12.69 -8.46 -33.44
C GLN A 149 -12.79 -9.52 -34.57
N PRO A 150 -13.31 -9.18 -35.75
CA PRO A 150 -13.38 -10.13 -36.87
C PRO A 150 -12.00 -10.70 -37.22
N GLY A 151 -11.91 -12.02 -37.34
CA GLY A 151 -10.70 -12.73 -37.75
C GLY A 151 -9.58 -12.80 -36.70
N GLN A 152 -9.84 -12.37 -35.45
CA GLN A 152 -8.84 -12.38 -34.36
C GLN A 152 -9.10 -13.50 -33.32
N GLN A 153 -10.06 -14.39 -33.56
CA GLN A 153 -10.48 -15.40 -32.58
C GLN A 153 -9.36 -16.36 -32.18
N ALA A 154 -8.50 -16.76 -33.11
CA ALA A 154 -7.36 -17.64 -32.82
C ALA A 154 -6.35 -16.95 -31.89
N ARG A 155 -6.04 -15.67 -32.16
CA ARG A 155 -5.14 -14.90 -31.31
C ARG A 155 -5.74 -14.58 -29.93
N ALA A 156 -7.06 -14.36 -29.87
CA ALA A 156 -7.77 -14.20 -28.62
C ALA A 156 -7.64 -15.46 -27.75
N LEU A 157 -7.81 -16.65 -28.36
CA LEU A 157 -7.66 -17.93 -27.68
C LEU A 157 -6.28 -18.08 -27.04
N GLU A 158 -5.18 -17.85 -27.80
CA GLU A 158 -3.82 -17.95 -27.26
C GLU A 158 -3.61 -17.06 -26.02
N LEU A 159 -4.14 -15.85 -26.04
CA LEU A 159 -4.00 -14.92 -24.91
C LEU A 159 -4.83 -15.36 -23.70
N LEU A 160 -6.04 -15.87 -23.93
CA LEU A 160 -6.90 -16.34 -22.83
C LEU A 160 -6.37 -17.63 -22.20
N GLU A 161 -5.81 -18.55 -23.01
CA GLU A 161 -5.08 -19.72 -22.50
C GLU A 161 -3.91 -19.31 -21.62
N ARG A 162 -3.09 -18.32 -22.03
CA ARG A 162 -2.00 -17.77 -21.19
C ARG A 162 -2.51 -17.15 -19.90
N SER A 163 -3.64 -16.42 -19.96
CA SER A 163 -4.25 -15.83 -18.79
C SER A 163 -4.64 -16.87 -17.76
N VAL A 164 -5.34 -17.93 -18.18
CA VAL A 164 -5.78 -19.02 -17.30
C VAL A 164 -4.59 -19.80 -16.76
N ALA A 165 -3.54 -20.03 -17.57
CA ALA A 165 -2.33 -20.71 -17.14
C ALA A 165 -1.57 -19.97 -16.03
N ILE A 166 -1.65 -18.62 -16.00
CA ILE A 166 -1.05 -17.81 -14.92
C ILE A 166 -1.90 -17.88 -13.65
N GLN A 167 -3.21 -17.65 -13.79
CA GLN A 167 -4.16 -17.70 -12.68
C GLN A 167 -5.56 -17.95 -13.22
N SER A 168 -6.20 -19.05 -12.81
CA SER A 168 -7.60 -19.33 -13.10
C SER A 168 -8.50 -18.44 -12.24
N THR A 169 -9.41 -17.73 -12.90
CA THR A 169 -10.47 -16.91 -12.30
C THR A 169 -11.75 -17.15 -13.08
N TRP A 170 -12.93 -16.90 -12.50
CA TRP A 170 -14.17 -17.07 -13.24
C TRP A 170 -14.25 -16.20 -14.51
N TRP A 171 -13.61 -15.01 -14.50
CA TRP A 171 -13.57 -14.13 -15.65
C TRP A 171 -12.84 -14.77 -16.84
N ASN A 172 -11.60 -15.20 -16.64
CA ASN A 172 -10.79 -15.70 -17.75
C ASN A 172 -11.19 -17.11 -18.18
N GLU A 173 -11.70 -17.92 -17.26
CA GLU A 173 -12.29 -19.23 -17.61
C GLU A 173 -13.51 -19.09 -18.55
N TRP A 174 -14.43 -18.17 -18.22
CA TRP A 174 -15.58 -17.92 -19.08
C TRP A 174 -15.18 -17.39 -20.46
N PHE A 175 -14.28 -16.42 -20.52
CA PHE A 175 -13.84 -15.88 -21.81
C PHE A 175 -12.99 -16.86 -22.60
N LEU A 176 -12.24 -17.75 -21.96
CA LEU A 176 -11.55 -18.86 -22.61
C LEU A 176 -12.57 -19.84 -23.22
N ALA A 177 -13.61 -20.21 -22.50
CA ALA A 177 -14.68 -21.04 -23.03
C ALA A 177 -15.30 -20.42 -24.30
N ARG A 178 -15.64 -19.14 -24.27
CA ARG A 178 -16.14 -18.41 -25.45
C ARG A 178 -15.15 -18.43 -26.62
N ALA A 179 -13.86 -18.23 -26.34
CA ALA A 179 -12.83 -18.25 -27.38
C ALA A 179 -12.65 -19.64 -28.01
N LEU A 180 -12.71 -20.70 -27.20
CA LEU A 180 -12.69 -22.09 -27.68
C LEU A 180 -13.88 -22.37 -28.60
N ALA A 181 -15.09 -22.03 -28.19
CA ALA A 181 -16.29 -22.18 -28.99
C ALA A 181 -16.22 -21.40 -30.30
N ALA A 182 -15.77 -20.15 -30.27
CA ALA A 182 -15.59 -19.31 -31.45
C ALA A 182 -14.52 -19.84 -32.45
N ASN A 183 -13.63 -20.72 -32.00
CA ASN A 183 -12.66 -21.44 -32.81
C ASN A 183 -13.11 -22.88 -33.19
N GLY A 184 -14.38 -23.21 -33.00
CA GLY A 184 -14.94 -24.53 -33.36
C GLY A 184 -14.59 -25.65 -32.36
N ARG A 185 -14.05 -25.30 -31.17
CA ARG A 185 -13.63 -26.25 -30.12
C ARG A 185 -14.64 -26.28 -28.96
N ALA A 186 -15.93 -26.34 -29.28
CA ALA A 186 -17.01 -26.25 -28.28
C ALA A 186 -16.94 -27.34 -27.19
N ALA A 187 -16.54 -28.55 -27.54
CA ALA A 187 -16.37 -29.63 -26.56
C ALA A 187 -15.31 -29.28 -25.50
N GLU A 188 -14.26 -28.55 -25.87
CA GLU A 188 -13.23 -28.14 -24.95
C GLU A 188 -13.64 -26.88 -24.13
N ALA A 189 -14.62 -26.12 -24.59
CA ALA A 189 -15.18 -24.98 -23.89
C ALA A 189 -15.96 -25.38 -22.62
N ILE A 190 -16.63 -26.55 -22.64
CA ILE A 190 -17.50 -27.00 -21.56
C ILE A 190 -16.83 -27.00 -20.19
N PRO A 191 -15.66 -27.66 -19.98
CA PRO A 191 -15.03 -27.69 -18.66
C PRO A 191 -14.61 -26.30 -18.15
N HIS A 192 -14.25 -25.35 -19.03
CA HIS A 192 -13.92 -24.00 -18.66
C HIS A 192 -15.16 -23.19 -18.24
N ALA A 193 -16.29 -23.36 -18.92
CA ALA A 193 -17.55 -22.74 -18.53
C ALA A 193 -18.06 -23.27 -17.18
N GLU A 194 -17.98 -24.59 -16.96
CA GLU A 194 -18.32 -25.21 -15.67
C GLU A 194 -17.41 -24.70 -14.54
N ARG A 195 -16.10 -24.59 -14.83
CA ARG A 195 -15.11 -24.03 -13.89
C ARG A 195 -15.39 -22.58 -13.54
N ALA A 196 -15.81 -21.77 -14.51
CA ALA A 196 -16.22 -20.39 -14.26
C ALA A 196 -17.40 -20.31 -13.27
N LEU A 197 -18.42 -21.14 -13.43
CA LEU A 197 -19.56 -21.22 -12.50
C LEU A 197 -19.12 -21.64 -11.10
N GLU A 198 -18.21 -22.61 -10.99
CA GLU A 198 -17.68 -23.09 -9.72
C GLU A 198 -16.93 -22.00 -8.96
N ILE A 199 -15.92 -21.38 -9.62
CA ILE A 199 -15.08 -20.35 -9.01
C ILE A 199 -15.91 -19.12 -8.62
N GLY A 200 -16.83 -18.71 -9.48
CA GLY A 200 -17.64 -17.51 -9.30
C GLY A 200 -18.91 -17.70 -8.46
N ALA A 201 -19.15 -18.88 -7.89
CA ALA A 201 -20.41 -19.22 -7.21
C ALA A 201 -20.85 -18.24 -6.10
N GLN A 202 -19.90 -17.54 -5.48
CA GLN A 202 -20.13 -16.54 -4.43
C GLN A 202 -19.97 -15.10 -4.91
N ASP A 203 -19.64 -14.88 -6.19
CA ASP A 203 -19.49 -13.54 -6.76
C ASP A 203 -20.84 -13.03 -7.26
N PRO A 204 -21.39 -11.92 -6.70
CA PRO A 204 -22.70 -11.38 -7.10
C PRO A 204 -22.75 -10.96 -8.58
N VAL A 205 -21.63 -10.48 -9.15
CA VAL A 205 -21.56 -10.07 -10.56
C VAL A 205 -21.67 -11.30 -11.45
N MET A 206 -20.92 -12.36 -11.12
CA MET A 206 -20.98 -13.61 -11.87
C MET A 206 -22.38 -14.23 -11.80
N THR A 207 -22.92 -14.40 -10.60
CA THR A 207 -24.21 -15.07 -10.40
C THR A 207 -25.38 -14.31 -10.98
N GLY A 208 -25.35 -12.96 -10.92
CA GLY A 208 -26.44 -12.11 -11.42
C GLY A 208 -26.37 -11.79 -12.90
N ALA A 209 -25.16 -11.56 -13.44
CA ALA A 209 -24.99 -11.05 -14.80
C ALA A 209 -24.49 -12.10 -15.80
N PHE A 210 -23.68 -13.07 -15.39
CA PHE A 210 -22.99 -13.98 -16.31
C PHE A 210 -23.48 -15.44 -16.23
N ALA A 211 -23.91 -15.90 -15.06
CA ALA A 211 -24.32 -17.29 -14.90
C ALA A 211 -25.48 -17.74 -15.83
N PRO A 212 -26.49 -16.91 -16.17
CA PRO A 212 -27.49 -17.27 -17.15
C PRO A 212 -26.89 -17.54 -18.53
N ASP A 213 -26.00 -16.67 -19.00
CA ASP A 213 -25.35 -16.80 -20.32
C ASP A 213 -24.43 -18.03 -20.38
N ILE A 214 -23.70 -18.28 -19.28
CA ILE A 214 -22.82 -19.46 -19.18
C ILE A 214 -23.64 -20.74 -19.27
N ARG A 215 -24.78 -20.83 -18.57
CA ARG A 215 -25.66 -22.02 -18.60
C ARG A 215 -26.27 -22.21 -19.97
N ALA A 216 -26.74 -21.16 -20.63
CA ALA A 216 -27.27 -21.23 -21.98
C ALA A 216 -26.21 -21.73 -22.97
N ALA A 217 -24.99 -21.23 -22.88
CA ALA A 217 -23.89 -21.71 -23.72
C ALA A 217 -23.54 -23.17 -23.47
N LEU A 218 -23.56 -23.63 -22.21
CA LEU A 218 -23.37 -25.07 -21.89
C LEU A 218 -24.45 -25.98 -22.48
N GLU A 219 -25.69 -25.51 -22.58
CA GLU A 219 -26.78 -26.25 -23.24
C GLU A 219 -26.56 -26.32 -24.74
N GLU A 220 -26.08 -25.26 -25.37
CA GLU A 220 -25.78 -25.19 -26.80
C GLU A 220 -24.58 -26.08 -27.20
N TRP A 221 -23.56 -26.17 -26.34
CA TRP A 221 -22.28 -26.85 -26.62
C TRP A 221 -22.33 -28.36 -26.32
N ARG A 222 -23.34 -28.85 -25.62
CA ARG A 222 -23.57 -30.29 -25.33
C ARG A 222 -24.28 -30.99 -26.47
#